data_89cfcd5fd086bc47c48bf27040e0cfe7
#
_entry.id   89cfcd5fd086bc47c48bf27040e0cfe7
#
_cell.length_a   1.000
_cell.length_b   1.000
_cell.length_c   1.000
_cell.angle_alpha   90.00
_cell.angle_beta   90.00
_cell.angle_gamma   90.00
#
_symmetry.space_group_name_H-M   'P 1'
#
loop_
_entity.id
_entity.type
_entity.pdbx_description
1 polymer ?
#
loop_
_entity_poly.entity_id
_entity_poly.type
_entity_poly.pdbx_seq_one_letter_code
_entity_poly.pdbx_strand_id
1 'polypeptide(L)'
;MIKSMLILLVFASCQKNSNTAADKQKDSVQKVTAAPPSDAPRAALRSIVENVTTADGKIYGAKDNTGKTMDCLKIIANPSGGYIGVYHTMINGTFKTNVASSTDLLHWTWIRELAGSNTGGASQPTIAATSTGGFVMVWEQEPNNHLKFSYFNSWTDLQNGAVAKSFEAPHTLSTCAEGTPNIYSASSTSVDVGFHYWSNCDVDRQARGTTTWTSWSASAQPQIDNAILYWGVQGNIGDRDGYLKFQNFNFGLIEGQGTKGDFGTWRCYLYDYQTGNADKLNIHTDGGSQAFANPTITALTVGGQAALVITQFIPSQLAANGEAGELIYYKKL
;
A
#
# COMPACT_ATOMS: atom_id res chain seq x y z
N MET A 1 50.03 43.17 -4.65
CA MET A 1 50.69 42.95 -5.95
C MET A 1 49.74 42.11 -6.78
N ILE A 2 48.83 42.73 -7.54
CA ILE A 2 48.91 43.13 -8.95
C ILE A 2 49.38 41.98 -9.86
N LYS A 3 48.43 41.43 -10.63
CA LYS A 3 48.34 41.63 -12.08
C LYS A 3 47.07 41.01 -12.66
N SER A 4 46.20 41.90 -13.12
CA SER A 4 45.20 41.70 -14.15
C SER A 4 45.83 41.28 -15.47
N MET A 5 45.14 40.45 -16.24
CA MET A 5 45.33 40.39 -17.68
C MET A 5 44.01 40.24 -18.41
N LEU A 6 43.62 41.32 -19.01
CA LEU A 6 42.52 41.55 -19.94
C LEU A 6 42.99 41.16 -21.33
N ILE A 7 42.26 40.39 -22.12
CA ILE A 7 42.42 40.35 -23.58
C ILE A 7 41.05 40.48 -24.23
N LEU A 8 41.08 41.43 -25.17
CA LEU A 8 40.01 42.07 -25.91
C LEU A 8 39.77 41.40 -27.28
N LEU A 9 38.51 41.33 -27.67
CA LEU A 9 37.92 41.50 -29.01
C LEU A 9 38.56 40.90 -30.27
N VAL A 10 37.69 40.24 -31.09
CA VAL A 10 37.50 40.68 -32.51
C VAL A 10 36.07 40.34 -32.96
N PHE A 11 35.33 41.35 -33.43
CA PHE A 11 34.12 41.28 -34.22
C PHE A 11 34.45 40.95 -35.68
N ALA A 12 33.66 40.09 -36.30
CA ALA A 12 33.52 40.03 -37.75
C ALA A 12 32.05 39.94 -38.13
N SER A 13 31.53 41.04 -38.62
CA SER A 13 30.27 41.15 -39.33
C SER A 13 30.43 40.64 -40.76
N CYS A 14 29.49 39.85 -41.27
CA CYS A 14 29.22 39.76 -42.69
C CYS A 14 27.73 39.73 -42.98
N GLN A 15 27.37 40.56 -43.95
CA GLN A 15 25.99 40.89 -44.34
C GLN A 15 25.40 39.90 -45.33
N LYS A 16 24.07 39.80 -45.29
CA LYS A 16 23.04 39.62 -46.30
C LYS A 16 23.30 38.71 -47.48
N ASN A 17 22.40 37.73 -47.63
CA ASN A 17 21.69 37.59 -48.90
C ASN A 17 20.25 37.08 -48.66
N SER A 18 19.30 37.87 -49.17
CA SER A 18 17.87 37.59 -49.29
C SER A 18 17.67 36.51 -50.39
N ASN A 19 17.00 35.42 -50.05
CA ASN A 19 16.25 34.62 -51.01
C ASN A 19 14.96 34.14 -50.40
N THR A 20 13.88 34.64 -50.97
CA THR A 20 12.51 34.18 -50.86
C THR A 20 12.41 32.67 -51.15
N ALA A 21 12.02 31.89 -50.20
CA ALA A 21 11.60 30.55 -50.38
C ALA A 21 10.30 30.30 -49.65
N ALA A 22 9.34 29.77 -50.40
CA ALA A 22 7.95 29.49 -50.07
C ALA A 22 7.77 28.85 -48.70
N ASP A 23 6.79 29.40 -48.01
CA ASP A 23 6.17 28.90 -46.80
C ASP A 23 5.65 27.45 -47.05
N LYS A 24 6.44 26.47 -46.64
CA LYS A 24 5.97 25.08 -46.47
C LYS A 24 5.47 24.94 -45.05
N GLN A 25 4.18 25.23 -44.89
CA GLN A 25 3.42 24.85 -43.71
C GLN A 25 3.60 23.34 -43.51
N LYS A 26 4.51 22.96 -42.64
CA LYS A 26 4.60 21.59 -42.12
C LYS A 26 3.39 21.42 -41.22
N ASP A 27 2.36 20.77 -41.72
CA ASP A 27 1.34 20.12 -40.91
C ASP A 27 2.07 19.17 -39.94
N SER A 28 2.31 19.64 -38.71
CA SER A 28 2.68 18.78 -37.61
C SER A 28 1.43 17.95 -37.28
N VAL A 29 1.28 16.81 -37.94
CA VAL A 29 0.37 15.78 -37.48
C VAL A 29 0.85 15.40 -36.09
N GLN A 30 0.22 15.96 -35.06
CA GLN A 30 0.35 15.49 -33.69
C GLN A 30 -0.02 14.00 -33.74
N LYS A 31 0.99 13.16 -33.55
CA LYS A 31 0.80 11.72 -33.41
C LYS A 31 -0.02 11.56 -32.12
N VAL A 32 -1.32 11.38 -32.27
CA VAL A 32 -2.20 11.02 -31.14
C VAL A 32 -1.69 9.67 -30.68
N THR A 33 -0.88 9.68 -29.63
CA THR A 33 -0.49 8.43 -28.95
C THR A 33 -1.77 7.87 -28.33
N ALA A 34 -2.13 6.66 -28.73
CA ALA A 34 -3.25 5.97 -28.11
C ALA A 34 -3.05 5.93 -26.59
N ALA A 35 -4.12 6.09 -25.82
CA ALA A 35 -4.08 5.97 -24.36
C ALA A 35 -3.52 4.60 -23.98
N PRO A 36 -2.76 4.50 -22.85
CA PRO A 36 -2.27 3.23 -22.35
C PRO A 36 -3.39 2.19 -22.20
N PRO A 37 -3.15 0.91 -22.50
CA PRO A 37 -4.19 -0.13 -22.39
C PRO A 37 -4.79 -0.27 -20.99
N SER A 38 -4.06 0.13 -19.94
CA SER A 38 -4.51 0.12 -18.55
C SER A 38 -5.38 1.32 -18.14
N ASP A 39 -5.53 2.35 -18.96
CA ASP A 39 -6.24 3.58 -18.57
C ASP A 39 -7.72 3.34 -18.22
N ALA A 40 -8.46 2.58 -19.03
CA ALA A 40 -9.87 2.30 -18.75
C ALA A 40 -10.04 1.42 -17.48
N PRO A 41 -9.31 0.32 -17.29
CA PRO A 41 -9.29 -0.44 -16.04
C PRO A 41 -8.87 0.41 -14.83
N ARG A 42 -7.88 1.28 -14.98
CA ARG A 42 -7.41 2.18 -13.92
C ARG A 42 -8.51 3.16 -13.50
N ALA A 43 -9.19 3.79 -14.46
CA ALA A 43 -10.30 4.70 -14.19
C ALA A 43 -11.48 3.98 -13.50
N ALA A 44 -11.81 2.77 -13.94
CA ALA A 44 -12.84 1.95 -13.31
C ALA A 44 -12.49 1.58 -11.87
N LEU A 45 -11.27 1.11 -11.63
CA LEU A 45 -10.79 0.75 -10.29
C LEU A 45 -10.75 1.97 -9.37
N ARG A 46 -10.26 3.11 -9.87
CA ARG A 46 -10.25 4.39 -9.16
C ARG A 46 -11.65 4.78 -8.72
N SER A 47 -12.63 4.71 -9.62
CA SER A 47 -14.04 5.01 -9.29
C SER A 47 -14.60 4.10 -8.20
N ILE A 48 -14.22 2.82 -8.16
CA ILE A 48 -14.64 1.88 -7.11
C ILE A 48 -14.05 2.28 -5.76
N VAL A 49 -12.75 2.59 -5.72
CA VAL A 49 -12.06 2.93 -4.47
C VAL A 49 -12.49 4.30 -3.93
N GLU A 50 -12.72 5.28 -4.81
CA GLU A 50 -13.08 6.65 -4.41
C GLU A 50 -14.51 6.76 -3.86
N ASN A 51 -15.45 5.90 -4.24
CA ASN A 51 -16.88 6.08 -3.92
C ASN A 51 -17.37 5.18 -2.78
N VAL A 52 -16.94 5.46 -1.56
CA VAL A 52 -17.42 4.77 -0.34
C VAL A 52 -18.92 4.95 -0.15
N THR A 53 -19.47 6.10 -0.49
CA THR A 53 -20.91 6.42 -0.35
C THR A 53 -21.82 5.44 -1.08
N THR A 54 -21.35 4.87 -2.20
CA THR A 54 -22.11 3.93 -3.04
C THR A 54 -21.68 2.47 -2.85
N ALA A 55 -20.93 2.16 -1.79
CA ALA A 55 -20.53 0.80 -1.47
C ALA A 55 -21.75 -0.12 -1.23
N ASP A 56 -21.63 -1.41 -1.60
CA ASP A 56 -22.68 -2.39 -1.36
C ASP A 56 -22.79 -2.81 0.11
N GLY A 57 -21.71 -2.59 0.88
CA GLY A 57 -21.68 -2.67 2.33
C GLY A 57 -20.48 -1.92 2.87
N LYS A 58 -20.63 -1.30 4.03
CA LYS A 58 -19.57 -0.53 4.69
C LYS A 58 -19.78 -0.43 6.20
N ILE A 59 -18.66 -0.25 6.92
CA ILE A 59 -18.63 0.05 8.36
C ILE A 59 -17.45 0.97 8.66
N TYR A 60 -17.68 2.00 9.45
CA TYR A 60 -16.66 2.91 9.97
C TYR A 60 -16.26 2.53 11.40
N GLY A 61 -15.01 2.74 11.75
CA GLY A 61 -14.50 2.47 13.10
C GLY A 61 -14.65 0.99 13.48
N ALA A 62 -14.30 0.07 12.56
CA ALA A 62 -14.49 -1.36 12.72
C ALA A 62 -13.83 -1.89 14.01
N LYS A 63 -14.57 -2.76 14.71
CA LYS A 63 -14.13 -3.44 15.92
C LYS A 63 -14.48 -4.91 15.86
N ASP A 64 -13.69 -5.72 16.55
CA ASP A 64 -14.05 -7.12 16.78
C ASP A 64 -15.14 -7.25 17.87
N ASN A 65 -15.66 -8.45 18.07
CA ASN A 65 -16.69 -8.76 19.06
C ASN A 65 -16.24 -8.59 20.53
N THR A 66 -14.95 -8.35 20.76
CA THR A 66 -14.40 -8.00 22.09
C THR A 66 -14.27 -6.49 22.29
N GLY A 67 -14.63 -5.69 21.28
CA GLY A 67 -14.58 -4.23 21.27
C GLY A 67 -13.23 -3.62 20.91
N LYS A 68 -12.24 -4.44 20.50
CA LYS A 68 -10.93 -3.94 20.06
C LYS A 68 -11.02 -3.35 18.65
N THR A 69 -10.30 -2.25 18.43
CA THR A 69 -10.13 -1.66 17.09
C THR A 69 -9.38 -2.63 16.16
N MET A 70 -9.72 -2.58 14.89
CA MET A 70 -9.14 -3.48 13.87
C MET A 70 -8.22 -2.71 12.92
N ASP A 71 -7.27 -1.96 13.48
CA ASP A 71 -6.43 -1.05 12.69
C ASP A 71 -5.51 -1.81 11.72
N CYS A 72 -5.32 -1.28 10.52
CA CYS A 72 -4.53 -1.87 9.44
C CYS A 72 -5.00 -3.28 9.04
N LEU A 73 -6.29 -3.43 8.86
CA LEU A 73 -6.94 -4.70 8.57
C LEU A 73 -6.64 -5.20 7.14
N LYS A 74 -6.09 -6.41 7.03
CA LYS A 74 -6.04 -7.16 5.77
C LYS A 74 -7.04 -8.30 5.79
N ILE A 75 -7.86 -8.40 4.75
CA ILE A 75 -8.93 -9.40 4.63
C ILE A 75 -8.63 -10.35 3.46
N ILE A 76 -8.80 -11.66 3.70
CA ILE A 76 -8.74 -12.71 2.67
C ILE A 76 -9.95 -13.65 2.79
N ALA A 77 -10.20 -14.45 1.76
CA ALA A 77 -11.18 -15.53 1.84
C ALA A 77 -10.71 -16.61 2.82
N ASN A 78 -11.65 -17.16 3.62
CA ASN A 78 -11.41 -18.34 4.41
C ASN A 78 -11.76 -19.59 3.58
N PRO A 79 -10.82 -20.53 3.37
CA PRO A 79 -11.11 -21.78 2.65
C PRO A 79 -12.25 -22.61 3.25
N SER A 80 -12.53 -22.44 4.55
CA SER A 80 -13.63 -23.09 5.26
C SER A 80 -14.96 -22.34 5.19
N GLY A 81 -15.01 -21.25 4.43
CA GLY A 81 -16.16 -20.36 4.29
C GLY A 81 -16.02 -19.05 5.08
N GLY A 82 -16.57 -17.97 4.53
CA GLY A 82 -16.41 -16.61 5.09
C GLY A 82 -15.04 -16.00 4.84
N TYR A 83 -14.56 -15.20 5.79
CA TYR A 83 -13.39 -14.34 5.65
C TYR A 83 -12.48 -14.43 6.86
N ILE A 84 -11.19 -14.20 6.64
CA ILE A 84 -10.15 -14.06 7.66
C ILE A 84 -9.67 -12.62 7.62
N GLY A 85 -9.60 -11.96 8.77
CA GLY A 85 -9.00 -10.64 8.96
C GLY A 85 -7.79 -10.71 9.89
N VAL A 86 -6.69 -10.08 9.50
CA VAL A 86 -5.54 -9.83 10.40
C VAL A 86 -5.38 -8.33 10.58
N TYR A 87 -5.15 -7.90 11.81
CA TYR A 87 -5.12 -6.49 12.18
C TYR A 87 -4.25 -6.31 13.42
N HIS A 88 -3.89 -5.06 13.71
CA HIS A 88 -3.32 -4.75 15.01
C HIS A 88 -4.28 -3.94 15.88
N THR A 89 -4.05 -4.01 17.17
CA THR A 89 -4.72 -3.21 18.20
C THR A 89 -3.68 -2.72 19.19
N MET A 90 -3.77 -1.47 19.62
CA MET A 90 -2.91 -0.98 20.70
C MET A 90 -3.53 -1.31 22.07
N ILE A 91 -2.80 -2.08 22.87
CA ILE A 91 -3.18 -2.43 24.26
C ILE A 91 -2.05 -2.06 25.18
N ASN A 92 -2.34 -1.18 26.15
CA ASN A 92 -1.35 -0.69 27.16
C ASN A 92 -0.05 -0.15 26.50
N GLY A 93 -0.19 0.60 25.40
CA GLY A 93 0.94 1.21 24.70
C GLY A 93 1.76 0.26 23.82
N THR A 94 1.30 -0.98 23.61
CA THR A 94 1.97 -1.97 22.78
C THR A 94 1.04 -2.48 21.70
N PHE A 95 1.48 -2.53 20.46
CA PHE A 95 0.70 -3.11 19.37
C PHE A 95 0.65 -4.64 19.47
N LYS A 96 -0.54 -5.19 19.24
CA LYS A 96 -0.85 -6.61 19.27
C LYS A 96 -1.42 -7.02 17.93
N THR A 97 -0.79 -7.99 17.27
CA THR A 97 -1.31 -8.59 16.03
C THR A 97 -2.34 -9.66 16.36
N ASN A 98 -3.53 -9.51 15.78
CA ASN A 98 -4.69 -10.37 16.03
C ASN A 98 -5.18 -11.01 14.72
N VAL A 99 -5.92 -12.11 14.88
CA VAL A 99 -6.71 -12.73 13.82
C VAL A 99 -8.18 -12.81 14.25
N ALA A 100 -9.05 -12.53 13.29
CA ALA A 100 -10.51 -12.66 13.43
C ALA A 100 -11.12 -13.33 12.20
N SER A 101 -12.36 -13.79 12.33
CA SER A 101 -13.17 -14.30 11.21
C SER A 101 -14.47 -13.54 11.08
N SER A 102 -15.02 -13.51 9.86
CA SER A 102 -16.32 -12.92 9.55
C SER A 102 -17.07 -13.77 8.52
N THR A 103 -18.39 -13.69 8.51
CA THR A 103 -19.23 -14.29 7.46
C THR A 103 -19.80 -13.23 6.51
N ASP A 104 -19.71 -11.93 6.86
CA ASP A 104 -20.37 -10.83 6.15
C ASP A 104 -19.47 -9.61 5.89
N LEU A 105 -18.19 -9.65 6.31
CA LEU A 105 -17.19 -8.57 6.24
C LEU A 105 -17.42 -7.41 7.23
N LEU A 106 -18.58 -7.29 7.83
CA LEU A 106 -18.96 -6.15 8.66
C LEU A 106 -18.95 -6.48 10.15
N HIS A 107 -19.14 -7.76 10.52
CA HIS A 107 -19.09 -8.23 11.89
C HIS A 107 -17.97 -9.26 12.06
N TRP A 108 -17.07 -8.99 13.01
CA TRP A 108 -15.84 -9.76 13.18
C TRP A 108 -15.79 -10.44 14.55
N THR A 109 -15.48 -11.74 14.52
CA THR A 109 -15.28 -12.55 15.73
C THR A 109 -13.78 -12.72 15.95
N TRP A 110 -13.27 -12.16 17.04
CA TRP A 110 -11.89 -12.35 17.46
C TRP A 110 -11.58 -13.82 17.71
N ILE A 111 -10.46 -14.30 17.21
CA ILE A 111 -10.00 -15.67 17.40
C ILE A 111 -8.85 -15.71 18.40
N ARG A 112 -7.79 -14.95 18.11
CA ARG A 112 -6.63 -14.87 19.01
C ARG A 112 -5.69 -13.71 18.71
N GLU A 113 -4.85 -13.40 19.68
CA GLU A 113 -3.62 -12.67 19.52
C GLU A 113 -2.52 -13.64 19.00
N LEU A 114 -1.81 -13.26 17.94
CA LEU A 114 -0.73 -14.04 17.34
C LEU A 114 0.65 -13.54 17.72
N ALA A 115 0.80 -12.23 17.96
CA ALA A 115 2.07 -11.62 18.30
C ALA A 115 1.91 -10.34 19.12
N GLY A 116 2.97 -9.93 19.86
CA GLY A 116 3.03 -8.66 20.58
C GLY A 116 2.99 -8.77 22.11
N SER A 117 2.73 -9.93 22.71
CA SER A 117 2.63 -10.03 24.17
C SER A 117 3.94 -10.23 24.91
N ASN A 118 4.93 -10.87 24.31
CA ASN A 118 6.15 -11.27 25.01
C ASN A 118 7.45 -10.83 24.34
N THR A 119 7.38 -10.18 23.16
CA THR A 119 8.55 -9.95 22.30
C THR A 119 8.70 -8.51 21.82
N GLY A 120 7.99 -7.57 22.43
CA GLY A 120 7.82 -6.22 21.92
C GLY A 120 6.55 -6.09 21.05
N GLY A 121 6.27 -4.90 20.53
CA GLY A 121 5.09 -4.65 19.70
C GLY A 121 5.11 -5.43 18.38
N ALA A 122 3.91 -5.75 17.89
CA ALA A 122 3.71 -6.39 16.59
C ALA A 122 2.58 -5.67 15.87
N SER A 123 2.93 -4.92 14.81
CA SER A 123 2.02 -4.03 14.09
C SER A 123 1.96 -4.33 12.60
N GLN A 124 1.04 -3.69 11.90
CA GLN A 124 0.93 -3.70 10.45
C GLN A 124 0.89 -5.13 9.83
N PRO A 125 0.06 -6.05 10.35
CA PRO A 125 0.06 -7.41 9.82
C PRO A 125 -0.59 -7.48 8.43
N THR A 126 -0.08 -8.41 7.63
CA THR A 126 -0.70 -8.85 6.38
C THR A 126 -0.76 -10.37 6.31
N ILE A 127 -1.63 -10.92 5.48
CA ILE A 127 -1.84 -12.36 5.32
C ILE A 127 -2.09 -12.72 3.85
N ALA A 128 -1.59 -13.89 3.44
CA ALA A 128 -1.95 -14.52 2.18
C ALA A 128 -2.16 -16.02 2.36
N ALA A 129 -3.15 -16.59 1.66
CA ALA A 129 -3.30 -18.02 1.53
C ALA A 129 -2.31 -18.56 0.48
N THR A 130 -1.78 -19.75 0.71
CA THR A 130 -0.94 -20.46 -0.26
C THR A 130 -1.78 -21.42 -1.11
N SER A 131 -1.30 -21.79 -2.29
CA SER A 131 -1.96 -22.74 -3.18
C SER A 131 -2.11 -24.15 -2.57
N THR A 132 -1.38 -24.44 -1.51
CA THR A 132 -1.43 -25.73 -0.79
C THR A 132 -2.34 -25.71 0.44
N GLY A 133 -3.11 -24.63 0.65
CA GLY A 133 -4.06 -24.48 1.76
C GLY A 133 -3.46 -23.96 3.06
N GLY A 134 -2.17 -23.63 3.09
CA GLY A 134 -1.53 -22.95 4.21
C GLY A 134 -1.69 -21.43 4.15
N PHE A 135 -1.13 -20.74 5.15
CA PHE A 135 -1.16 -19.28 5.27
C PHE A 135 0.23 -18.74 5.60
N VAL A 136 0.55 -17.62 5.00
CA VAL A 136 1.71 -16.81 5.38
C VAL A 136 1.21 -15.53 6.02
N MET A 137 1.74 -15.17 7.18
CA MET A 137 1.57 -13.87 7.79
C MET A 137 2.91 -13.16 7.87
N VAL A 138 2.89 -11.84 7.66
CA VAL A 138 4.03 -10.96 7.85
C VAL A 138 3.57 -9.75 8.64
N TRP A 139 4.40 -9.29 9.57
CA TRP A 139 4.15 -8.08 10.36
C TRP A 139 5.44 -7.35 10.68
N GLU A 140 5.30 -6.12 11.12
CA GLU A 140 6.39 -5.33 11.68
C GLU A 140 6.56 -5.68 13.15
N GLN A 141 7.74 -6.17 13.53
CA GLN A 141 8.08 -6.66 14.86
C GLN A 141 9.06 -5.72 15.56
N GLU A 142 8.75 -5.33 16.78
CA GLU A 142 9.68 -4.67 17.71
C GLU A 142 10.51 -5.70 18.53
N PRO A 143 11.68 -5.30 19.03
CA PRO A 143 12.37 -4.02 18.87
C PRO A 143 13.01 -3.88 17.49
N ASN A 144 13.39 -2.66 17.14
CA ASN A 144 14.08 -2.29 15.89
C ASN A 144 13.24 -2.46 14.62
N ASN A 145 11.93 -2.51 14.73
CA ASN A 145 10.97 -2.52 13.63
C ASN A 145 11.47 -3.24 12.38
N HIS A 146 11.39 -4.57 12.38
CA HIS A 146 11.81 -5.43 11.28
C HIS A 146 10.67 -6.34 10.83
N LEU A 147 10.79 -6.95 9.66
CA LEU A 147 9.77 -7.86 9.13
C LEU A 147 9.90 -9.25 9.77
N LYS A 148 8.80 -9.74 10.35
CA LYS A 148 8.68 -11.11 10.85
C LYS A 148 7.65 -11.88 10.04
N PHE A 149 8.05 -13.08 9.62
CA PHE A 149 7.29 -13.99 8.80
C PHE A 149 6.90 -15.23 9.60
N SER A 150 5.65 -15.69 9.43
CA SER A 150 5.18 -16.97 9.96
C SER A 150 4.37 -17.73 8.93
N TYR A 151 4.61 -19.04 8.83
CA TYR A 151 3.85 -19.95 7.99
C TYR A 151 3.06 -20.92 8.84
N PHE A 152 1.79 -21.11 8.48
CA PHE A 152 0.84 -22.05 9.08
C PHE A 152 0.41 -23.05 8.01
N ASN A 153 0.42 -24.35 8.31
CA ASN A 153 0.09 -25.37 7.30
C ASN A 153 -1.41 -25.40 6.96
N SER A 154 -2.27 -24.88 7.85
CA SER A 154 -3.74 -24.95 7.71
C SER A 154 -4.45 -23.81 8.43
N TRP A 155 -5.74 -23.65 8.16
CA TRP A 155 -6.62 -22.76 8.93
C TRP A 155 -6.63 -23.13 10.43
N THR A 156 -6.70 -24.42 10.75
CA THR A 156 -6.65 -24.89 12.14
C THR A 156 -5.35 -24.49 12.84
N ASP A 157 -4.21 -24.57 12.14
CA ASP A 157 -2.92 -24.15 12.71
C ASP A 157 -2.89 -22.64 12.96
N LEU A 158 -3.42 -21.84 12.03
CA LEU A 158 -3.54 -20.40 12.21
C LEU A 158 -4.44 -20.04 13.41
N GLN A 159 -5.61 -20.68 13.53
CA GLN A 159 -6.51 -20.50 14.67
C GLN A 159 -5.84 -20.85 16.00
N ASN A 160 -5.00 -21.89 16.02
CA ASN A 160 -4.28 -22.36 17.21
C ASN A 160 -2.95 -21.62 17.44
N GLY A 161 -2.50 -20.79 16.49
CA GLY A 161 -1.19 -20.13 16.53
C GLY A 161 -0.03 -21.13 16.41
N ALA A 162 -0.27 -22.29 15.78
CA ALA A 162 0.73 -23.34 15.56
C ALA A 162 1.60 -22.99 14.34
N VAL A 163 2.67 -22.23 14.59
CA VAL A 163 3.61 -21.80 13.56
C VAL A 163 4.45 -22.97 13.09
N ALA A 164 4.41 -23.29 11.80
CA ALA A 164 5.22 -24.34 11.18
C ALA A 164 6.60 -23.84 10.75
N LYS A 165 6.71 -22.59 10.31
CA LYS A 165 7.99 -21.92 9.97
C LYS A 165 7.94 -20.48 10.44
N SER A 166 9.10 -19.94 10.86
CA SER A 166 9.26 -18.54 11.19
C SER A 166 10.57 -18.03 10.61
N PHE A 167 10.58 -16.76 10.21
CA PHE A 167 11.77 -16.08 9.72
C PHE A 167 11.70 -14.60 10.13
N GLU A 168 12.81 -14.04 10.58
CA GLU A 168 12.97 -12.61 10.86
C GLU A 168 13.97 -12.05 9.85
N ALA A 169 13.53 -11.08 9.05
CA ALA A 169 14.38 -10.46 8.06
C ALA A 169 15.39 -9.53 8.75
N PRO A 170 16.67 -9.63 8.41
CA PRO A 170 17.64 -8.64 8.85
C PRO A 170 17.35 -7.32 8.11
N HIS A 171 17.65 -6.18 8.76
CA HIS A 171 17.67 -4.89 8.09
C HIS A 171 18.66 -4.89 6.92
N THR A 172 18.23 -4.40 5.77
CA THR A 172 19.04 -4.37 4.54
C THR A 172 19.13 -2.98 3.90
N LEU A 173 18.07 -2.20 3.98
CA LEU A 173 17.97 -0.88 3.34
C LEU A 173 18.00 0.26 4.36
N SER A 174 17.63 -0.03 5.61
CA SER A 174 17.67 0.92 6.72
C SER A 174 18.33 0.30 7.94
N THR A 175 19.10 1.08 8.68
CA THR A 175 19.59 0.67 10.00
C THR A 175 18.61 1.00 11.13
N CYS A 176 17.49 1.69 10.83
CA CYS A 176 16.55 2.22 11.81
C CYS A 176 15.24 1.43 11.85
N ALA A 177 14.59 1.22 10.70
CA ALA A 177 13.32 0.49 10.63
C ALA A 177 13.04 -0.02 9.21
N GLU A 178 12.42 -1.19 9.12
CA GLU A 178 11.81 -1.78 7.91
C GLU A 178 10.47 -2.38 8.32
N GLY A 179 9.35 -1.95 7.70
CA GLY A 179 8.02 -2.29 8.19
C GLY A 179 6.90 -2.23 7.17
N THR A 180 5.69 -2.22 7.66
CA THR A 180 4.41 -2.14 6.91
C THR A 180 4.38 -3.07 5.69
N PRO A 181 4.44 -4.40 5.90
CA PRO A 181 4.51 -5.36 4.80
C PRO A 181 3.19 -5.53 4.06
N ASN A 182 3.27 -5.83 2.75
CA ASN A 182 2.20 -6.49 2.01
C ASN A 182 2.75 -7.70 1.23
N ILE A 183 1.94 -8.74 1.04
CA ILE A 183 2.40 -9.96 0.38
C ILE A 183 1.99 -9.92 -1.09
N TYR A 184 2.98 -9.93 -2.01
CA TYR A 184 2.74 -10.07 -3.44
C TYR A 184 2.50 -11.53 -3.86
N SER A 185 3.27 -12.45 -3.30
CA SER A 185 3.04 -13.88 -3.48
C SER A 185 3.59 -14.68 -2.29
N ALA A 186 2.95 -15.82 -2.00
CA ALA A 186 3.31 -16.67 -0.89
C ALA A 186 3.20 -18.17 -1.23
N SER A 187 4.17 -18.92 -0.76
CA SER A 187 4.20 -20.38 -0.80
C SER A 187 4.81 -20.94 0.48
N SER A 188 4.79 -22.26 0.63
CA SER A 188 5.50 -22.93 1.73
C SER A 188 7.04 -22.83 1.62
N THR A 189 7.57 -22.39 0.48
CA THR A 189 9.03 -22.32 0.23
C THR A 189 9.57 -20.92 0.04
N SER A 190 8.71 -19.93 -0.31
CA SER A 190 9.14 -18.55 -0.55
C SER A 190 8.01 -17.56 -0.33
N VAL A 191 8.36 -16.34 0.02
CA VAL A 191 7.44 -15.19 0.13
C VAL A 191 8.08 -14.00 -0.56
N ASP A 192 7.29 -13.32 -1.39
CA ASP A 192 7.63 -12.06 -2.05
C ASP A 192 6.74 -10.97 -1.44
N VAL A 193 7.34 -9.91 -0.93
CA VAL A 193 6.68 -8.89 -0.11
C VAL A 193 7.12 -7.49 -0.49
N GLY A 194 6.16 -6.56 -0.60
CA GLY A 194 6.40 -5.13 -0.55
C GLY A 194 6.50 -4.70 0.92
N PHE A 195 7.28 -3.67 1.17
CA PHE A 195 7.42 -3.07 2.49
C PHE A 195 8.00 -1.66 2.37
N HIS A 196 8.01 -0.92 3.46
CA HIS A 196 8.77 0.33 3.51
C HIS A 196 10.07 0.16 4.30
N TYR A 197 11.08 0.96 3.96
CA TYR A 197 12.27 1.15 4.76
C TYR A 197 12.42 2.61 5.15
N TRP A 198 12.89 2.88 6.36
CA TRP A 198 13.09 4.24 6.86
C TRP A 198 14.36 4.84 6.28
N SER A 199 14.23 5.43 5.11
CA SER A 199 15.31 5.99 4.31
C SER A 199 16.04 7.11 5.07
N ASN A 200 17.36 6.96 5.22
CA ASN A 200 18.22 7.86 6.00
C ASN A 200 17.76 8.07 7.46
N CYS A 201 16.97 7.14 8.01
CA CYS A 201 16.33 7.29 9.32
C CYS A 201 15.47 8.56 9.43
N ASP A 202 14.79 8.92 8.35
CA ASP A 202 14.02 10.15 8.25
C ASP A 202 12.60 9.95 7.73
N VAL A 203 12.41 9.26 6.61
CA VAL A 203 11.11 9.04 5.96
C VAL A 203 11.02 7.64 5.36
N ASP A 204 9.81 7.07 5.35
CA ASP A 204 9.56 5.78 4.73
C ASP A 204 9.53 5.87 3.22
N ARG A 205 10.14 4.88 2.57
CA ARG A 205 10.21 4.70 1.12
C ARG A 205 9.96 3.24 0.75
N GLN A 206 9.49 3.03 -0.46
CA GLN A 206 9.06 1.74 -0.97
C GLN A 206 10.21 0.78 -1.19
N ALA A 207 10.02 -0.47 -0.83
CA ALA A 207 10.94 -1.57 -1.04
C ALA A 207 10.21 -2.86 -1.40
N ARG A 208 10.94 -3.81 -1.97
CA ARG A 208 10.49 -5.18 -2.23
C ARG A 208 11.53 -6.17 -1.78
N GLY A 209 11.09 -7.25 -1.17
CA GLY A 209 11.97 -8.30 -0.66
C GLY A 209 11.44 -9.69 -0.88
N THR A 210 12.33 -10.66 -0.85
CA THR A 210 12.00 -12.08 -1.01
C THR A 210 12.74 -12.91 0.03
N THR A 211 12.03 -13.82 0.70
CA THR A 211 12.62 -14.82 1.59
C THR A 211 12.34 -16.23 1.10
N THR A 212 13.28 -17.13 1.33
CA THR A 212 13.13 -18.59 1.21
C THR A 212 13.02 -19.28 2.57
N TRP A 213 12.65 -18.52 3.62
CA TRP A 213 12.61 -18.91 5.04
C TRP A 213 13.99 -19.09 5.69
N THR A 214 15.06 -19.00 4.93
CA THR A 214 16.45 -19.11 5.43
C THR A 214 17.37 -18.05 4.83
N SER A 215 16.89 -17.30 3.86
CA SER A 215 17.61 -16.23 3.18
C SER A 215 16.69 -15.03 2.98
N TRP A 216 17.27 -13.85 2.83
CA TRP A 216 16.59 -12.61 2.56
C TRP A 216 17.32 -11.80 1.51
N SER A 217 16.59 -11.20 0.59
CA SER A 217 17.11 -10.15 -0.28
C SER A 217 16.05 -9.07 -0.45
N ALA A 218 16.48 -7.81 -0.49
CA ALA A 218 15.59 -6.67 -0.67
C ALA A 218 16.22 -5.60 -1.56
N SER A 219 15.36 -4.81 -2.19
CA SER A 219 15.75 -3.66 -3.02
C SER A 219 14.73 -2.53 -2.88
N ALA A 220 15.22 -1.29 -2.90
CA ALA A 220 14.39 -0.11 -2.97
C ALA A 220 13.59 -0.07 -4.29
N GLN A 221 12.40 0.56 -4.25
CA GLN A 221 11.50 0.71 -5.40
C GLN A 221 11.29 2.20 -5.75
N PRO A 222 12.35 2.94 -6.12
CA PRO A 222 12.30 4.39 -6.32
C PRO A 222 11.33 4.83 -7.42
N GLN A 223 10.97 3.96 -8.36
CA GLN A 223 9.98 4.25 -9.38
C GLN A 223 8.58 4.45 -8.78
N ILE A 224 8.24 3.70 -7.71
CA ILE A 224 6.97 3.86 -7.00
C ILE A 224 7.01 5.15 -6.18
N ASP A 225 8.10 5.37 -5.44
CA ASP A 225 8.31 6.60 -4.67
C ASP A 225 8.16 7.84 -5.55
N ASN A 226 8.84 7.87 -6.70
CA ASN A 226 8.81 9.01 -7.62
C ASN A 226 7.40 9.29 -8.16
N ALA A 227 6.60 8.27 -8.44
CA ALA A 227 5.23 8.44 -8.89
C ALA A 227 4.33 9.08 -7.82
N ILE A 228 4.60 8.81 -6.54
CA ILE A 228 3.85 9.37 -5.40
C ILE A 228 4.40 10.76 -5.03
N LEU A 229 5.72 10.93 -5.02
CA LEU A 229 6.37 12.23 -4.79
C LEU A 229 5.95 13.29 -5.80
N TYR A 230 5.62 12.90 -7.04
CA TYR A 230 5.06 13.79 -8.05
C TYR A 230 3.84 14.57 -7.56
N TRP A 231 3.06 14.01 -6.63
CA TRP A 231 1.88 14.63 -6.04
C TRP A 231 2.18 15.56 -4.84
N GLY A 232 3.46 15.88 -4.59
CA GLY A 232 3.87 16.79 -3.53
C GLY A 232 3.93 16.15 -2.14
N VAL A 233 4.03 14.84 -2.05
CA VAL A 233 4.25 14.10 -0.79
C VAL A 233 5.62 14.47 -0.23
N GLN A 234 5.68 14.90 1.03
CA GLN A 234 6.93 15.31 1.71
C GLN A 234 7.30 14.37 2.88
N GLY A 235 6.33 13.60 3.37
CA GLY A 235 6.48 12.67 4.47
C GLY A 235 6.71 11.23 4.01
N ASN A 236 6.14 10.32 4.76
CA ASN A 236 6.25 8.88 4.58
C ASN A 236 5.45 8.38 3.37
N ILE A 237 5.96 7.34 2.72
CA ILE A 237 5.26 6.55 1.69
C ILE A 237 5.23 5.11 2.19
N GLY A 238 4.06 4.66 2.66
CA GLY A 238 3.84 3.30 3.13
C GLY A 238 3.42 2.38 1.98
N ASP A 239 3.66 1.08 2.11
CA ASP A 239 3.23 0.06 1.16
C ASP A 239 2.30 -0.92 1.88
N ARG A 240 1.01 -0.84 1.65
CA ARG A 240 0.01 -1.69 2.31
C ARG A 240 -0.59 -2.75 1.41
N ASP A 241 -0.87 -2.45 0.15
CA ASP A 241 -1.42 -3.45 -0.76
C ASP A 241 -1.06 -3.17 -2.22
N GLY A 242 0.07 -3.68 -2.61
CA GLY A 242 0.53 -3.67 -3.99
C GLY A 242 0.12 -4.96 -4.70
N TYR A 243 -0.17 -4.87 -6.00
CA TYR A 243 -0.31 -6.01 -6.90
C TYR A 243 -1.71 -6.64 -6.99
N LEU A 244 -2.77 -5.82 -6.83
CA LEU A 244 -4.11 -6.26 -7.21
C LEU A 244 -4.18 -6.47 -8.74
N LYS A 245 -4.58 -7.67 -9.17
CA LYS A 245 -4.93 -7.91 -10.57
C LYS A 245 -6.39 -7.52 -10.83
N PHE A 246 -6.60 -6.49 -11.66
CA PHE A 246 -7.92 -6.03 -12.05
C PHE A 246 -7.99 -5.88 -13.59
N GLN A 247 -8.96 -6.54 -14.24
CA GLN A 247 -9.13 -6.53 -15.71
C GLN A 247 -7.82 -6.78 -16.48
N ASN A 248 -7.02 -7.77 -16.03
CA ASN A 248 -5.72 -8.18 -16.57
C ASN A 248 -4.53 -7.23 -16.35
N PHE A 249 -4.70 -6.15 -15.61
CA PHE A 249 -3.63 -5.23 -15.24
C PHE A 249 -3.36 -5.28 -13.74
N ASN A 250 -2.13 -4.93 -13.33
CA ASN A 250 -1.75 -4.91 -11.93
C ASN A 250 -1.72 -3.49 -11.40
N PHE A 251 -2.35 -3.29 -10.23
CA PHE A 251 -2.42 -2.02 -9.54
C PHE A 251 -2.02 -2.17 -8.07
N GLY A 252 -1.55 -1.09 -7.46
CA GLY A 252 -1.27 -1.01 -6.03
C GLY A 252 -2.03 0.15 -5.39
N LEU A 253 -2.54 -0.06 -4.16
CA LEU A 253 -2.98 1.01 -3.29
C LEU A 253 -1.86 1.35 -2.31
N ILE A 254 -1.38 2.58 -2.35
CA ILE A 254 -0.23 3.04 -1.59
C ILE A 254 -0.60 4.33 -0.87
N GLU A 255 -0.17 4.48 0.36
CA GLU A 255 -0.36 5.71 1.12
C GLU A 255 0.83 6.67 0.97
N GLY A 256 0.55 7.97 1.14
CA GLY A 256 1.58 9.00 1.17
C GLY A 256 1.18 10.15 2.09
N GLN A 257 2.11 10.58 2.92
CA GLN A 257 1.92 11.67 3.87
C GLN A 257 2.34 13.00 3.27
N GLY A 258 1.40 13.91 3.07
CA GLY A 258 1.66 15.22 2.45
C GLY A 258 2.66 16.06 3.24
N THR A 259 2.50 16.14 4.56
CA THR A 259 3.41 16.83 5.49
C THR A 259 3.89 15.84 6.52
N LYS A 260 5.21 15.69 6.66
CA LYS A 260 5.82 14.75 7.61
C LYS A 260 5.32 15.00 9.04
N GLY A 261 4.85 13.93 9.69
CA GLY A 261 4.33 13.97 11.06
C GLY A 261 2.90 14.47 11.20
N ASP A 262 2.26 14.97 10.14
CA ASP A 262 0.86 15.40 10.16
C ASP A 262 -0.06 14.28 9.64
N PHE A 263 -0.76 13.61 10.55
CA PHE A 263 -1.66 12.51 10.24
C PHE A 263 -2.88 12.94 9.41
N GLY A 264 -3.30 14.20 9.48
CA GLY A 264 -4.37 14.75 8.63
C GLY A 264 -4.00 14.85 7.15
N THR A 265 -2.71 14.69 6.81
CA THR A 265 -2.22 14.81 5.43
C THR A 265 -2.01 13.48 4.71
N TRP A 266 -2.33 12.35 5.32
CA TRP A 266 -2.31 11.05 4.67
C TRP A 266 -3.33 10.99 3.53
N ARG A 267 -2.89 10.48 2.38
CA ARG A 267 -3.72 10.25 1.19
C ARG A 267 -3.38 8.90 0.59
N CYS A 268 -4.36 8.31 -0.10
CA CYS A 268 -4.15 7.08 -0.88
C CYS A 268 -3.92 7.39 -2.35
N TYR A 269 -3.12 6.55 -2.98
CA TYR A 269 -2.74 6.63 -4.38
C TYR A 269 -2.97 5.27 -5.05
N LEU A 270 -3.45 5.31 -6.28
CA LEU A 270 -3.56 4.13 -7.14
C LEU A 270 -2.36 4.11 -8.09
N TYR A 271 -1.44 3.18 -7.86
CA TYR A 271 -0.27 2.97 -8.71
C TYR A 271 -0.57 1.96 -9.81
N ASP A 272 -0.20 2.30 -11.04
CA ASP A 272 -0.35 1.46 -12.24
C ASP A 272 0.99 0.87 -12.62
N TYR A 273 1.17 -0.44 -12.43
CA TYR A 273 2.42 -1.14 -12.75
C TYR A 273 2.72 -1.23 -14.26
N GLN A 274 1.75 -0.97 -15.15
CA GLN A 274 1.98 -0.95 -16.60
C GLN A 274 2.64 0.36 -17.05
N THR A 275 2.23 1.46 -16.46
CA THR A 275 2.69 2.80 -16.86
C THR A 275 3.73 3.38 -15.92
N GLY A 276 3.82 2.88 -14.69
CA GLY A 276 4.65 3.46 -13.63
C GLY A 276 4.10 4.78 -13.07
N ASN A 277 2.84 5.12 -13.36
CA ASN A 277 2.19 6.33 -12.87
C ASN A 277 1.33 6.04 -11.64
N ALA A 278 1.07 7.07 -10.83
CA ALA A 278 0.12 7.02 -9.73
C ALA A 278 -0.93 8.12 -9.86
N ASP A 279 -2.18 7.79 -9.52
CA ASP A 279 -3.26 8.75 -9.35
C ASP A 279 -3.49 9.01 -7.85
N LYS A 280 -3.50 10.28 -7.44
CA LYS A 280 -4.00 10.64 -6.12
C LYS A 280 -5.51 10.41 -6.08
N LEU A 281 -5.98 9.62 -5.10
CA LEU A 281 -7.38 9.30 -4.95
C LEU A 281 -8.15 10.42 -4.25
N ASN A 282 -9.36 10.66 -4.71
CA ASN A 282 -10.32 11.58 -4.10
C ASN A 282 -11.46 10.77 -3.46
N ILE A 283 -11.23 10.27 -2.25
CA ILE A 283 -12.14 9.35 -1.58
C ILE A 283 -13.30 10.12 -0.94
N HIS A 284 -14.52 9.67 -1.22
CA HIS A 284 -15.77 10.26 -0.75
C HIS A 284 -16.45 9.35 0.26
N THR A 285 -16.41 9.71 1.55
CA THR A 285 -17.16 9.07 2.64
C THR A 285 -18.49 9.76 2.90
N ASP A 286 -19.38 9.16 3.69
CA ASP A 286 -20.70 9.73 3.97
C ASP A 286 -20.63 11.09 4.70
N GLY A 287 -19.67 11.23 5.60
CA GLY A 287 -19.44 12.46 6.37
C GLY A 287 -18.41 13.41 5.77
N GLY A 288 -17.63 12.96 4.77
CA GLY A 288 -16.64 13.78 4.11
C GLY A 288 -15.25 13.80 4.79
N SER A 289 -14.83 12.68 5.38
CA SER A 289 -13.46 12.51 5.86
C SER A 289 -12.43 12.76 4.76
N GLN A 290 -11.26 13.30 5.11
CA GLN A 290 -10.28 13.76 4.14
C GLN A 290 -8.90 13.08 4.25
N ALA A 291 -8.60 12.39 5.35
CA ALA A 291 -7.35 11.69 5.54
C ALA A 291 -7.58 10.17 5.51
N PHE A 292 -6.71 9.45 4.77
CA PHE A 292 -6.80 8.00 4.60
C PHE A 292 -5.41 7.40 4.58
N ALA A 293 -5.21 6.38 5.41
CA ALA A 293 -3.94 5.67 5.59
C ALA A 293 -4.17 4.15 5.54
N ASN A 294 -3.09 3.40 5.48
CA ASN A 294 -3.06 1.93 5.52
C ASN A 294 -4.10 1.25 4.59
N PRO A 295 -4.18 1.62 3.29
CA PRO A 295 -5.17 1.05 2.40
C PRO A 295 -4.86 -0.42 2.12
N THR A 296 -5.89 -1.28 2.13
CA THR A 296 -5.80 -2.61 1.55
C THR A 296 -6.92 -2.85 0.54
N ILE A 297 -6.70 -3.76 -0.40
CA ILE A 297 -7.69 -4.14 -1.39
C ILE A 297 -7.57 -5.63 -1.72
N THR A 298 -8.68 -6.34 -1.72
CA THR A 298 -8.71 -7.77 -2.01
C THR A 298 -9.89 -8.10 -2.91
N ALA A 299 -9.65 -8.87 -3.98
CA ALA A 299 -10.72 -9.43 -4.79
C ALA A 299 -11.29 -10.66 -4.07
N LEU A 300 -12.57 -10.62 -3.73
CA LEU A 300 -13.27 -11.67 -2.99
C LEU A 300 -14.61 -12.00 -3.64
N THR A 301 -15.27 -13.06 -3.16
CA THR A 301 -16.68 -13.37 -3.47
C THR A 301 -17.53 -12.95 -2.27
N VAL A 302 -18.52 -12.08 -2.49
CA VAL A 302 -19.44 -11.58 -1.45
C VAL A 302 -20.87 -11.89 -1.87
N GLY A 303 -21.55 -12.74 -1.10
CA GLY A 303 -22.92 -13.19 -1.45
C GLY A 303 -23.00 -13.87 -2.82
N GLY A 304 -21.98 -14.62 -3.23
CA GLY A 304 -21.91 -15.33 -4.51
C GLY A 304 -21.47 -14.46 -5.71
N GLN A 305 -21.17 -13.18 -5.53
CA GLN A 305 -20.73 -12.25 -6.57
C GLN A 305 -19.27 -11.83 -6.37
N ALA A 306 -18.52 -11.65 -7.46
CA ALA A 306 -17.20 -11.06 -7.39
C ALA A 306 -17.29 -9.63 -6.82
N ALA A 307 -16.38 -9.29 -5.93
CA ALA A 307 -16.34 -7.97 -5.30
C ALA A 307 -14.90 -7.54 -5.03
N LEU A 308 -14.68 -6.24 -4.94
CA LEU A 308 -13.48 -5.67 -4.32
C LEU A 308 -13.83 -5.27 -2.89
N VAL A 309 -13.06 -5.76 -1.95
CA VAL A 309 -13.13 -5.40 -0.53
C VAL A 309 -11.95 -4.51 -0.23
N ILE A 310 -12.22 -3.33 0.29
CA ILE A 310 -11.24 -2.29 0.58
C ILE A 310 -11.29 -1.99 2.07
N THR A 311 -10.12 -1.81 2.67
CA THR A 311 -10.00 -1.26 4.02
C THR A 311 -9.10 -0.03 4.01
N GLN A 312 -9.34 0.89 4.92
CA GLN A 312 -8.56 2.12 5.07
C GLN A 312 -8.67 2.64 6.50
N PHE A 313 -7.57 3.07 7.07
CA PHE A 313 -7.61 3.77 8.34
C PHE A 313 -7.90 5.26 8.13
N ILE A 314 -8.88 5.80 8.86
CA ILE A 314 -9.24 7.22 8.86
C ILE A 314 -8.67 7.86 10.13
N PRO A 315 -7.56 8.62 10.04
CA PRO A 315 -7.00 9.34 11.19
C PRO A 315 -8.00 10.36 11.76
N SER A 316 -8.06 10.45 13.07
CA SER A 316 -9.01 11.35 13.76
C SER A 316 -8.83 12.84 13.43
N GLN A 317 -7.65 13.24 12.93
CA GLN A 317 -7.31 14.63 12.63
C GLN A 317 -8.16 15.27 11.52
N LEU A 318 -8.62 14.49 10.54
CA LEU A 318 -9.54 14.97 9.49
C LEU A 318 -10.66 13.97 9.20
N ALA A 319 -11.03 13.20 10.21
CA ALA A 319 -12.21 12.35 10.17
C ALA A 319 -13.49 13.19 10.36
N ALA A 320 -14.51 12.88 9.58
CA ALA A 320 -15.85 13.33 9.88
C ALA A 320 -16.40 12.63 11.14
N ASN A 321 -17.45 13.21 11.73
CA ASN A 321 -18.03 12.65 12.94
C ASN A 321 -18.50 11.20 12.73
N GLY A 322 -17.98 10.30 13.57
CA GLY A 322 -18.31 8.87 13.53
C GLY A 322 -17.54 8.05 12.48
N GLU A 323 -16.60 8.64 11.72
CA GLU A 323 -15.86 7.95 10.66
C GLU A 323 -14.41 7.58 11.03
N ALA A 324 -13.88 8.07 12.15
CA ALA A 324 -12.50 7.78 12.58
C ALA A 324 -12.28 6.29 12.88
N GLY A 325 -11.09 5.78 12.57
CA GLY A 325 -10.67 4.38 12.74
C GLY A 325 -10.71 3.58 11.45
N GLU A 326 -10.75 2.26 11.56
CA GLU A 326 -10.74 1.38 10.38
C GLU A 326 -12.09 1.43 9.65
N LEU A 327 -12.04 1.78 8.37
CA LEU A 327 -13.14 1.70 7.41
C LEU A 327 -13.03 0.39 6.64
N ILE A 328 -14.10 -0.40 6.62
CA ILE A 328 -14.26 -1.55 5.74
C ILE A 328 -15.40 -1.25 4.78
N TYR A 329 -15.19 -1.45 3.48
CA TYR A 329 -16.27 -1.40 2.50
C TYR A 329 -16.01 -2.34 1.33
N TYR A 330 -17.07 -2.70 0.60
CA TYR A 330 -16.93 -3.51 -0.58
C TYR A 330 -17.85 -3.06 -1.70
N LYS A 331 -17.41 -3.33 -2.93
CA LYS A 331 -18.18 -3.08 -4.17
C LYS A 331 -18.25 -4.37 -4.98
N LYS A 332 -19.45 -4.82 -5.29
CA LYS A 332 -19.70 -5.92 -6.22
C LYS A 332 -19.42 -5.49 -7.66
N LEU A 333 -18.83 -6.39 -8.44
CA LEU A 333 -18.39 -6.15 -9.82
C LEU A 333 -19.42 -6.61 -10.83
#